data_9ad9e74c5d9b9ab14095ad3720dcb071
#
_entry.id   9ad9e74c5d9b9ab14095ad3720dcb071
#
_cell.length_a   1.000
_cell.length_b   1.000
_cell.length_c   1.000
_cell.angle_alpha   90.00
_cell.angle_beta   90.00
_cell.angle_gamma   90.00
#
_symmetry.space_group_name_H-M   'P 1'
#
loop_
_entity.id
_entity.type
_entity.pdbx_description
1 polymer ?
#
loop_
_entity_poly.entity_id
_entity_poly.type
_entity_poly.pdbx_seq_one_letter_code
_entity_poly.pdbx_strand_id
1 'polypeptide(L)'
;MRSNVDGYGFERGEDFDYKTYEEFMAKYISILARRASKWEVLVQNKTSIVKSRKVKRFCRKGIPNGHRAMVWMCVSGADEKMKRNPDTYKKLLLSQKDQSLMDTIDLDLHRTFPENIYFSTSDGLRKPLRNVLGAVAHKNHDQGYCQGLNFIVGLLLLLIKDEEKVFWLMDTLINDLLPDYYNPDMKAVKADQELLGEIIRWKDPEVYAHIEKHSVSWCLIGIKWFICLFADVLPVETVYRIWDCLFYEGAKILYRVSAMLVIQNRDKLLACKSFTEITDVFKEIVNNPTIVDCHTFLQKCFNELGSFPIARLKKLQEECRERP
;
A
#
# COMPACT_ATOMS: atom_id res chain seq x y z
N MET A 1 19.88 -14.84 -21.50
CA MET A 1 20.33 -13.68 -20.71
C MET A 1 19.32 -13.46 -19.57
N ARG A 2 19.80 -13.24 -18.35
CA ARG A 2 18.92 -12.82 -17.24
C ARG A 2 18.38 -11.43 -17.55
N SER A 3 17.09 -11.21 -17.33
CA SER A 3 16.49 -9.88 -17.53
C SER A 3 16.93 -8.94 -16.41
N ASN A 4 17.44 -7.78 -16.77
CA ASN A 4 17.77 -6.70 -15.80
C ASN A 4 16.53 -5.98 -15.27
N VAL A 5 15.35 -6.31 -15.79
CA VAL A 5 14.08 -5.66 -15.46
C VAL A 5 13.11 -6.72 -14.94
N ASP A 6 12.38 -6.42 -13.88
CA ASP A 6 11.37 -7.31 -13.34
C ASP A 6 10.06 -7.28 -14.16
N GLY A 7 9.08 -8.10 -13.77
CA GLY A 7 7.78 -8.18 -14.44
C GLY A 7 6.91 -6.90 -14.36
N TYR A 8 7.29 -5.93 -13.53
CA TYR A 8 6.61 -4.65 -13.35
C TYR A 8 7.39 -3.47 -13.96
N GLY A 9 8.56 -3.73 -14.56
CA GLY A 9 9.36 -2.72 -15.23
C GLY A 9 10.44 -2.07 -14.35
N PHE A 10 10.69 -2.57 -13.15
CA PHE A 10 11.75 -2.07 -12.29
C PHE A 10 13.11 -2.66 -12.67
N GLU A 11 14.10 -1.80 -12.81
CA GLU A 11 15.48 -2.19 -13.05
C GLU A 11 16.08 -2.78 -11.77
N ARG A 12 16.83 -3.86 -11.94
CA ARG A 12 17.52 -4.53 -10.82
C ARG A 12 18.90 -3.94 -10.66
N GLY A 13 19.26 -3.58 -9.42
CA GLY A 13 20.59 -3.11 -9.09
C GLY A 13 21.67 -4.16 -9.38
N GLU A 14 22.92 -3.71 -9.45
CA GLU A 14 24.08 -4.58 -9.70
C GLU A 14 24.27 -5.63 -8.59
N ASP A 15 23.88 -5.29 -7.37
CA ASP A 15 23.93 -6.10 -6.15
C ASP A 15 22.71 -7.00 -5.95
N PHE A 16 21.79 -7.08 -6.93
CA PHE A 16 20.56 -7.85 -6.81
C PHE A 16 20.84 -9.34 -6.60
N ASP A 17 20.34 -9.91 -5.51
CA ASP A 17 20.48 -11.34 -5.18
C ASP A 17 19.56 -12.22 -6.05
N TYR A 18 20.04 -12.50 -7.27
CA TYR A 18 19.36 -13.38 -8.22
C TYR A 18 19.12 -14.78 -7.66
N LYS A 19 20.03 -15.30 -6.83
CA LYS A 19 19.92 -16.66 -6.29
C LYS A 19 18.73 -16.79 -5.38
N THR A 20 18.64 -15.91 -4.36
CA THR A 20 17.50 -15.89 -3.42
C THR A 20 16.19 -15.63 -4.15
N TYR A 21 16.18 -14.72 -5.14
CA TYR A 21 15.00 -14.44 -5.93
C TYR A 21 14.54 -15.64 -6.78
N GLU A 22 15.45 -16.33 -7.46
CA GLU A 22 15.13 -17.51 -8.28
C GLU A 22 14.61 -18.67 -7.40
N GLU A 23 15.21 -18.90 -6.24
CA GLU A 23 14.75 -19.89 -5.26
C GLU A 23 13.32 -19.59 -4.76
N PHE A 24 13.04 -18.32 -4.49
CA PHE A 24 11.69 -17.86 -4.15
C PHE A 24 10.72 -18.08 -5.31
N MET A 25 11.06 -17.61 -6.51
CA MET A 25 10.19 -17.69 -7.68
C MET A 25 9.90 -19.14 -8.08
N ALA A 26 10.85 -20.04 -7.98
CA ALA A 26 10.65 -21.47 -8.26
C ALA A 26 9.52 -22.08 -7.40
N LYS A 27 9.42 -21.68 -6.14
CA LYS A 27 8.33 -22.08 -5.23
C LYS A 27 7.05 -21.29 -5.50
N TYR A 28 7.17 -19.99 -5.74
CA TYR A 28 6.04 -19.08 -5.86
C TYR A 28 5.22 -19.29 -7.13
N ILE A 29 5.84 -19.67 -8.25
CA ILE A 29 5.16 -19.99 -9.52
C ILE A 29 4.08 -21.06 -9.32
N SER A 30 4.34 -22.12 -8.55
CA SER A 30 3.35 -23.16 -8.27
C SER A 30 2.15 -22.63 -7.47
N ILE A 31 2.39 -21.66 -6.59
CA ILE A 31 1.36 -20.99 -5.80
C ILE A 31 0.54 -20.07 -6.69
N LEU A 32 1.19 -19.31 -7.59
CA LEU A 32 0.51 -18.44 -8.55
C LEU A 32 -0.40 -19.22 -9.50
N ALA A 33 0.09 -20.33 -10.07
CA ALA A 33 -0.69 -21.20 -10.96
C ALA A 33 -1.95 -21.74 -10.25
N ARG A 34 -1.80 -22.22 -9.02
CA ARG A 34 -2.91 -22.72 -8.20
C ARG A 34 -3.91 -21.61 -7.84
N ARG A 35 -3.45 -20.38 -7.62
CA ARG A 35 -4.32 -19.22 -7.41
C ARG A 35 -5.05 -18.85 -8.68
N ALA A 36 -4.36 -18.76 -9.82
CA ALA A 36 -4.94 -18.43 -11.11
C ALA A 36 -6.12 -19.38 -11.44
N SER A 37 -5.91 -20.68 -11.33
CA SER A 37 -6.96 -21.68 -11.55
C SER A 37 -8.18 -21.51 -10.63
N LYS A 38 -7.96 -21.17 -9.34
CA LYS A 38 -9.08 -20.96 -8.40
C LYS A 38 -9.83 -19.67 -8.63
N TRP A 39 -9.12 -18.61 -9.03
CA TRP A 39 -9.74 -17.33 -9.36
C TRP A 39 -10.49 -17.41 -10.68
N GLU A 40 -9.97 -18.13 -11.69
CA GLU A 40 -10.66 -18.35 -12.96
C GLU A 40 -12.05 -18.92 -12.73
N VAL A 41 -12.18 -19.99 -11.93
CA VAL A 41 -13.49 -20.58 -11.56
C VAL A 41 -14.39 -19.55 -10.82
N LEU A 42 -13.79 -18.62 -10.03
CA LEU A 42 -14.56 -17.64 -9.29
C LEU A 42 -15.08 -16.50 -10.17
N VAL A 43 -14.29 -16.08 -11.17
CA VAL A 43 -14.60 -14.93 -12.05
C VAL A 43 -15.25 -15.34 -13.36
N GLN A 44 -15.24 -16.65 -13.71
CA GLN A 44 -15.79 -17.17 -14.97
C GLN A 44 -17.20 -16.63 -15.23
N ASN A 45 -17.41 -16.03 -16.40
CA ASN A 45 -18.66 -15.44 -16.83
C ASN A 45 -19.22 -14.32 -15.91
N LYS A 46 -18.38 -13.68 -15.12
CA LYS A 46 -18.77 -12.58 -14.24
C LYS A 46 -18.16 -11.26 -14.68
N THR A 47 -18.98 -10.25 -14.75
CA THR A 47 -18.58 -8.86 -14.94
C THR A 47 -18.33 -8.12 -13.62
N SER A 48 -18.76 -8.72 -12.49
CA SER A 48 -18.60 -8.14 -11.16
C SER A 48 -18.40 -9.22 -10.09
N ILE A 49 -17.72 -8.84 -9.01
CA ILE A 49 -17.44 -9.68 -7.83
C ILE A 49 -18.10 -9.07 -6.60
N VAL A 50 -18.96 -9.85 -5.93
CA VAL A 50 -19.61 -9.42 -4.68
C VAL A 50 -18.80 -9.90 -3.47
N LYS A 51 -18.71 -9.04 -2.43
CA LYS A 51 -18.06 -9.38 -1.17
C LYS A 51 -18.69 -10.62 -0.53
N SER A 52 -17.85 -11.58 -0.15
CA SER A 52 -18.27 -12.80 0.55
C SER A 52 -17.11 -13.38 1.36
N ARG A 53 -17.40 -14.28 2.31
CA ARG A 53 -16.36 -14.98 3.08
C ARG A 53 -15.36 -15.73 2.18
N LYS A 54 -15.83 -16.27 1.05
CA LYS A 54 -14.98 -16.96 0.06
C LYS A 54 -14.05 -15.97 -0.63
N VAL A 55 -14.58 -14.85 -1.14
CA VAL A 55 -13.80 -13.80 -1.81
C VAL A 55 -12.79 -13.20 -0.83
N LYS A 56 -13.19 -12.90 0.41
CA LYS A 56 -12.28 -12.43 1.46
C LYS A 56 -11.06 -13.34 1.64
N ARG A 57 -11.31 -14.64 1.77
CA ARG A 57 -10.23 -15.62 1.91
C ARG A 57 -9.32 -15.67 0.68
N PHE A 58 -9.88 -15.46 -0.50
CA PHE A 58 -9.13 -15.46 -1.75
C PHE A 58 -8.27 -14.19 -1.88
N CYS A 59 -8.78 -13.01 -1.52
CA CYS A 59 -8.01 -11.78 -1.46
C CYS A 59 -6.81 -11.93 -0.51
N ARG A 60 -7.01 -12.47 0.69
CA ARG A 60 -5.92 -12.73 1.66
C ARG A 60 -4.86 -13.69 1.11
N LYS A 61 -5.25 -14.65 0.26
CA LYS A 61 -4.33 -15.58 -0.41
C LYS A 61 -3.64 -14.96 -1.63
N GLY A 62 -4.17 -13.89 -2.16
CA GLY A 62 -3.69 -13.12 -3.29
C GLY A 62 -4.52 -13.26 -4.55
N ILE A 63 -4.67 -12.14 -5.23
CA ILE A 63 -5.37 -12.03 -6.50
C ILE A 63 -4.33 -12.11 -7.63
N PRO A 64 -4.54 -12.92 -8.68
CA PRO A 64 -3.68 -12.91 -9.87
C PRO A 64 -3.71 -11.54 -10.56
N ASN A 65 -2.58 -11.09 -11.11
CA ASN A 65 -2.46 -9.77 -11.74
C ASN A 65 -3.56 -9.47 -12.75
N GLY A 66 -3.92 -10.41 -13.61
CA GLY A 66 -4.98 -10.24 -14.62
C GLY A 66 -6.39 -10.00 -14.05
N HIS A 67 -6.61 -10.28 -12.77
CA HIS A 67 -7.91 -10.08 -12.12
C HIS A 67 -7.92 -8.92 -11.11
N ARG A 68 -6.75 -8.40 -10.70
CA ARG A 68 -6.65 -7.35 -9.67
C ARG A 68 -7.50 -6.13 -10.00
N ALA A 69 -7.38 -5.59 -11.22
CA ALA A 69 -8.14 -4.41 -11.63
C ALA A 69 -9.64 -4.57 -11.41
N MET A 70 -10.23 -5.65 -11.97
CA MET A 70 -11.65 -5.93 -11.83
C MET A 70 -12.04 -6.16 -10.36
N VAL A 71 -11.27 -6.99 -9.64
CA VAL A 71 -11.61 -7.35 -8.27
C VAL A 71 -11.51 -6.13 -7.35
N TRP A 72 -10.44 -5.33 -7.44
CA TRP A 72 -10.28 -4.12 -6.63
C TRP A 72 -11.40 -3.12 -6.89
N MET A 73 -11.74 -2.85 -8.16
CA MET A 73 -12.87 -1.98 -8.52
C MET A 73 -14.19 -2.44 -7.89
N CYS A 74 -14.49 -3.73 -7.99
CA CYS A 74 -15.74 -4.28 -7.46
C CYS A 74 -15.77 -4.30 -5.93
N VAL A 75 -14.72 -4.84 -5.28
CA VAL A 75 -14.75 -5.05 -3.82
C VAL A 75 -14.54 -3.76 -3.03
N SER A 76 -13.95 -2.73 -3.62
CA SER A 76 -13.84 -1.42 -2.97
C SER A 76 -15.12 -0.58 -3.11
N GLY A 77 -15.93 -0.84 -4.14
CA GLY A 77 -17.09 -0.01 -4.52
C GLY A 77 -16.76 1.05 -5.58
N ALA A 78 -15.50 1.12 -6.06
CA ALA A 78 -15.07 2.08 -7.06
C ALA A 78 -15.80 1.91 -8.40
N ASP A 79 -16.11 0.67 -8.79
CA ASP A 79 -16.88 0.37 -10.02
C ASP A 79 -18.30 0.96 -9.98
N GLU A 80 -18.96 0.89 -8.84
CA GLU A 80 -20.28 1.50 -8.65
C GLU A 80 -20.20 3.03 -8.67
N LYS A 81 -19.18 3.63 -8.04
CA LYS A 81 -18.95 5.07 -8.11
C LYS A 81 -18.73 5.53 -9.54
N MET A 82 -17.89 4.84 -10.29
CA MET A 82 -17.61 5.13 -11.69
C MET A 82 -18.90 5.10 -12.52
N LYS A 83 -19.72 4.05 -12.38
CA LYS A 83 -20.99 3.90 -13.12
C LYS A 83 -22.04 4.96 -12.77
N ARG A 84 -22.08 5.40 -11.51
CA ARG A 84 -23.02 6.46 -11.07
C ARG A 84 -22.60 7.87 -11.50
N ASN A 85 -21.34 8.06 -11.86
CA ASN A 85 -20.79 9.37 -12.20
C ASN A 85 -20.06 9.34 -13.57
N PRO A 86 -20.78 9.06 -14.66
CA PRO A 86 -20.19 8.99 -15.99
C PRO A 86 -19.55 10.33 -16.39
N ASP A 87 -18.50 10.27 -17.17
CA ASP A 87 -17.74 11.42 -17.70
C ASP A 87 -17.09 12.34 -16.65
N THR A 88 -17.17 12.01 -15.36
CA THR A 88 -16.59 12.85 -14.30
C THR A 88 -15.07 13.00 -14.49
N TYR A 89 -14.36 11.90 -14.74
CA TYR A 89 -12.91 11.94 -14.97
C TYR A 89 -12.55 12.81 -16.18
N LYS A 90 -13.26 12.65 -17.30
CA LYS A 90 -13.06 13.45 -18.52
C LYS A 90 -13.30 14.94 -18.28
N LYS A 91 -14.37 15.29 -17.57
CA LYS A 91 -14.67 16.68 -17.20
C LYS A 91 -13.58 17.28 -16.34
N LEU A 92 -13.07 16.52 -15.36
CA LEU A 92 -11.95 16.94 -14.52
C LEU A 92 -10.67 17.14 -15.34
N LEU A 93 -10.37 16.30 -16.33
CA LEU A 93 -9.21 16.49 -17.19
C LEU A 93 -9.30 17.78 -18.01
N LEU A 94 -10.47 18.16 -18.47
CA LEU A 94 -10.71 19.36 -19.29
C LEU A 94 -10.91 20.64 -18.46
N SER A 95 -11.15 20.53 -17.15
CA SER A 95 -11.33 21.67 -16.29
C SER A 95 -10.04 22.49 -16.11
N GLN A 96 -10.19 23.79 -15.83
CA GLN A 96 -9.08 24.62 -15.41
C GLN A 96 -8.46 24.08 -14.14
N LYS A 97 -7.15 23.95 -14.11
CA LYS A 97 -6.37 23.44 -12.97
C LYS A 97 -5.82 24.61 -12.14
N ASP A 98 -5.77 24.41 -10.84
CA ASP A 98 -4.97 25.24 -9.96
C ASP A 98 -3.48 25.03 -10.32
N GLN A 99 -2.81 26.09 -10.79
CA GLN A 99 -1.42 26.00 -11.25
C GLN A 99 -0.47 25.65 -10.11
N SER A 100 -0.64 26.23 -8.93
CA SER A 100 0.19 25.95 -7.75
C SER A 100 0.13 24.48 -7.34
N LEU A 101 -1.08 23.90 -7.39
CA LEU A 101 -1.30 22.48 -7.13
C LEU A 101 -0.61 21.60 -8.18
N MET A 102 -0.72 21.98 -9.45
CA MET A 102 -0.08 21.24 -10.53
C MET A 102 1.44 21.32 -10.48
N ASP A 103 2.00 22.48 -10.11
CA ASP A 103 3.45 22.66 -9.93
C ASP A 103 3.98 21.74 -8.82
N THR A 104 3.22 21.58 -7.73
CA THR A 104 3.57 20.65 -6.65
C THR A 104 3.56 19.18 -7.11
N ILE A 105 2.56 18.79 -7.91
CA ILE A 105 2.49 17.45 -8.52
C ILE A 105 3.68 17.24 -9.46
N ASP A 106 4.00 18.22 -10.30
CA ASP A 106 5.07 18.14 -11.30
C ASP A 106 6.45 17.91 -10.67
N LEU A 107 6.71 18.46 -9.48
CA LEU A 107 7.93 18.18 -8.71
C LEU A 107 8.04 16.69 -8.32
N ASP A 108 6.92 16.04 -8.06
CA ASP A 108 6.89 14.65 -7.62
C ASP A 108 6.97 13.64 -8.78
N LEU A 109 6.62 14.05 -10.01
CA LEU A 109 6.65 13.15 -11.18
C LEU A 109 8.05 12.59 -11.44
N HIS A 110 9.09 13.42 -11.31
CA HIS A 110 10.47 13.01 -11.59
C HIS A 110 11.05 12.04 -10.58
N ARG A 111 10.55 12.07 -9.34
CA ARG A 111 10.98 11.18 -8.25
C ARG A 111 10.10 9.95 -8.07
N THR A 112 9.05 9.81 -8.89
CA THR A 112 8.18 8.63 -8.86
C THR A 112 8.80 7.52 -9.69
N PHE A 113 9.38 6.53 -9.02
CA PHE A 113 9.98 5.34 -9.61
C PHE A 113 10.94 5.63 -10.79
N PRO A 114 12.01 6.43 -10.56
CA PRO A 114 12.96 6.77 -11.63
C PRO A 114 13.65 5.54 -12.22
N GLU A 115 13.78 4.46 -11.44
CA GLU A 115 14.34 3.17 -11.84
C GLU A 115 13.36 2.28 -12.61
N ASN A 116 12.15 2.77 -12.91
CA ASN A 116 11.16 2.00 -13.65
C ASN A 116 11.10 2.47 -15.12
N ILE A 117 11.25 1.54 -16.05
CA ILE A 117 11.29 1.81 -17.49
C ILE A 117 10.05 2.53 -18.03
N TYR A 118 8.88 2.36 -17.39
CA TYR A 118 7.64 3.01 -17.80
C TYR A 118 7.53 4.45 -17.27
N PHE A 119 8.31 4.83 -16.25
CA PHE A 119 8.37 6.20 -15.71
C PHE A 119 9.62 6.96 -16.17
N SER A 120 10.62 6.29 -16.72
CA SER A 120 11.86 6.92 -17.20
C SER A 120 11.69 7.67 -18.53
N THR A 121 10.69 7.30 -19.35
CA THR A 121 10.46 7.84 -20.69
C THR A 121 9.36 8.90 -20.72
N SER A 122 9.46 9.86 -21.66
CA SER A 122 8.46 10.93 -21.87
C SER A 122 7.09 10.39 -22.30
N ASP A 123 7.09 9.31 -23.08
CA ASP A 123 5.87 8.68 -23.62
C ASP A 123 5.31 7.59 -22.70
N GLY A 124 5.87 7.47 -21.49
CA GLY A 124 5.49 6.48 -20.51
C GLY A 124 4.33 6.90 -19.61
N LEU A 125 4.37 6.45 -18.36
CA LEU A 125 3.28 6.66 -17.39
C LEU A 125 3.30 8.02 -16.67
N ARG A 126 4.29 8.92 -16.93
CA ARG A 126 4.34 10.22 -16.28
C ARG A 126 3.13 11.10 -16.59
N LYS A 127 2.70 11.13 -17.88
CA LYS A 127 1.50 11.89 -18.27
C LYS A 127 0.22 11.31 -17.66
N PRO A 128 -0.06 10.00 -17.74
CA PRO A 128 -1.14 9.36 -16.99
C PRO A 128 -1.10 9.65 -15.48
N LEU A 129 0.08 9.58 -14.87
CA LEU A 129 0.29 9.88 -13.45
C LEU A 129 -0.15 11.32 -13.12
N ARG A 130 0.34 12.31 -13.89
CA ARG A 130 -0.03 13.72 -13.76
C ARG A 130 -1.54 13.93 -13.90
N ASN A 131 -2.14 13.30 -14.90
CA ASN A 131 -3.58 13.41 -15.18
C ASN A 131 -4.42 12.92 -14.00
N VAL A 132 -4.10 11.72 -13.50
CA VAL A 132 -4.84 11.11 -12.39
C VAL A 132 -4.66 11.92 -11.11
N LEU A 133 -3.43 12.29 -10.75
CA LEU A 133 -3.15 13.10 -9.55
C LEU A 133 -3.87 14.44 -9.61
N GLY A 134 -3.81 15.13 -10.74
CA GLY A 134 -4.51 16.41 -10.95
C GLY A 134 -6.03 16.27 -10.84
N ALA A 135 -6.61 15.20 -11.39
CA ALA A 135 -8.04 14.95 -11.30
C ALA A 135 -8.48 14.59 -9.87
N VAL A 136 -7.70 13.78 -9.14
CA VAL A 136 -7.95 13.41 -7.75
C VAL A 136 -7.90 14.63 -6.84
N ALA A 137 -6.85 15.44 -6.95
CA ALA A 137 -6.67 16.63 -6.14
C ALA A 137 -7.74 17.70 -6.43
N HIS A 138 -8.16 17.85 -7.68
CA HIS A 138 -9.23 18.76 -8.07
C HIS A 138 -10.61 18.35 -7.55
N LYS A 139 -10.90 17.04 -7.59
CA LYS A 139 -12.15 16.51 -7.04
C LYS A 139 -12.21 16.65 -5.53
N ASN A 140 -11.08 16.51 -4.85
CA ASN A 140 -10.94 16.58 -3.40
C ASN A 140 -10.24 17.89 -2.99
N HIS A 141 -10.80 19.02 -3.42
CA HIS A 141 -10.18 20.34 -3.29
C HIS A 141 -9.74 20.68 -1.86
N ASP A 142 -10.53 20.32 -0.86
CA ASP A 142 -10.23 20.60 0.56
C ASP A 142 -9.01 19.81 1.08
N GLN A 143 -8.75 18.67 0.49
CA GLN A 143 -7.58 17.83 0.81
C GLN A 143 -6.38 18.18 -0.06
N GLY A 144 -6.63 18.57 -1.31
CA GLY A 144 -5.59 18.92 -2.28
C GLY A 144 -4.73 17.72 -2.69
N TYR A 145 -3.44 17.96 -2.84
CA TYR A 145 -2.43 16.95 -3.12
C TYR A 145 -1.55 16.71 -1.89
N CYS A 146 -1.40 15.47 -1.50
CA CYS A 146 -0.47 15.05 -0.46
C CYS A 146 0.68 14.27 -1.09
N GLN A 147 1.91 14.64 -0.75
CA GLN A 147 3.11 13.91 -1.16
C GLN A 147 3.06 12.47 -0.66
N GLY A 148 3.30 11.52 -1.57
CA GLY A 148 3.15 10.07 -1.32
C GLY A 148 2.03 9.46 -2.16
N LEU A 149 0.99 10.22 -2.55
CA LEU A 149 -0.05 9.78 -3.46
C LEU A 149 0.50 9.40 -4.85
N ASN A 150 1.59 10.05 -5.28
CA ASN A 150 2.29 9.75 -6.52
C ASN A 150 2.76 8.29 -6.60
N PHE A 151 3.30 7.73 -5.52
CA PHE A 151 3.72 6.32 -5.47
C PHE A 151 2.54 5.36 -5.55
N ILE A 152 1.43 5.68 -4.88
CA ILE A 152 0.21 4.87 -4.92
C ILE A 152 -0.37 4.85 -6.33
N VAL A 153 -0.59 6.03 -6.92
CA VAL A 153 -1.11 6.16 -8.29
C VAL A 153 -0.16 5.52 -9.29
N GLY A 154 1.16 5.68 -9.10
CA GLY A 154 2.17 5.06 -9.96
C GLY A 154 2.03 3.54 -10.00
N LEU A 155 1.98 2.85 -8.86
CA LEU A 155 1.79 1.39 -8.83
C LEU A 155 0.41 0.97 -9.37
N LEU A 156 -0.65 1.74 -9.11
CA LEU A 156 -1.96 1.44 -9.69
C LEU A 156 -1.94 1.52 -11.22
N LEU A 157 -1.28 2.53 -11.79
CA LEU A 157 -1.14 2.67 -13.24
C LEU A 157 -0.31 1.56 -13.88
N LEU A 158 0.78 1.13 -13.22
CA LEU A 158 1.60 0.00 -13.69
C LEU A 158 0.76 -1.28 -13.86
N LEU A 159 -0.16 -1.51 -12.95
CA LEU A 159 -0.98 -2.73 -12.96
C LEU A 159 -2.23 -2.60 -13.83
N ILE A 160 -2.97 -1.49 -13.69
CA ILE A 160 -4.34 -1.34 -14.23
C ILE A 160 -4.33 -0.78 -15.64
N LYS A 161 -3.38 0.10 -15.96
CA LYS A 161 -3.21 0.73 -17.30
C LYS A 161 -4.46 1.44 -17.82
N ASP A 162 -5.31 1.95 -16.92
CA ASP A 162 -6.56 2.65 -17.22
C ASP A 162 -6.71 3.79 -16.20
N GLU A 163 -6.52 5.02 -16.68
CA GLU A 163 -6.50 6.23 -15.84
C GLU A 163 -7.82 6.43 -15.07
N GLU A 164 -8.97 6.20 -15.72
CA GLU A 164 -10.28 6.43 -15.09
C GLU A 164 -10.55 5.43 -13.97
N LYS A 165 -10.17 4.15 -14.14
CA LYS A 165 -10.27 3.16 -13.06
C LYS A 165 -9.35 3.51 -11.90
N VAL A 166 -8.11 3.93 -12.18
CA VAL A 166 -7.17 4.36 -11.14
C VAL A 166 -7.71 5.58 -10.39
N PHE A 167 -8.26 6.57 -11.09
CA PHE A 167 -8.91 7.73 -10.49
C PHE A 167 -10.02 7.32 -9.51
N TRP A 168 -10.93 6.41 -9.92
CA TRP A 168 -12.01 5.97 -9.06
C TRP A 168 -11.56 5.09 -7.89
N LEU A 169 -10.49 4.31 -8.05
CA LEU A 169 -9.86 3.61 -6.93
C LEU A 169 -9.25 4.58 -5.93
N MET A 170 -8.57 5.63 -6.41
CA MET A 170 -8.02 6.68 -5.55
C MET A 170 -9.11 7.47 -4.83
N ASP A 171 -10.18 7.84 -5.52
CA ASP A 171 -11.33 8.49 -4.91
C ASP A 171 -11.94 7.64 -3.77
N THR A 172 -12.09 6.34 -4.03
CA THR A 172 -12.60 5.41 -3.02
C THR A 172 -11.62 5.20 -1.88
N LEU A 173 -10.33 5.15 -2.17
CA LEU A 173 -9.28 5.03 -1.15
C LEU A 173 -9.30 6.22 -0.19
N ILE A 174 -9.33 7.44 -0.73
CA ILE A 174 -9.25 8.69 0.04
C ILE A 174 -10.55 8.94 0.83
N ASN A 175 -11.71 8.73 0.22
CA ASN A 175 -12.98 9.13 0.82
C ASN A 175 -13.67 8.04 1.64
N ASP A 176 -13.48 6.74 1.30
CA ASP A 176 -14.24 5.66 1.93
C ASP A 176 -13.36 4.72 2.76
N LEU A 177 -12.14 4.41 2.31
CA LEU A 177 -11.28 3.44 2.99
C LEU A 177 -10.36 4.08 4.02
N LEU A 178 -9.87 5.29 3.74
CA LEU A 178 -8.95 6.06 4.57
C LEU A 178 -9.42 7.52 4.71
N PRO A 179 -10.63 7.77 5.24
CA PRO A 179 -11.14 9.13 5.38
C PRO A 179 -10.21 9.97 6.27
N ASP A 180 -10.04 11.24 5.94
CA ASP A 180 -9.20 12.23 6.63
C ASP A 180 -7.70 11.93 6.64
N TYR A 181 -7.26 10.93 5.89
CA TYR A 181 -5.87 10.46 5.90
C TYR A 181 -4.91 11.44 5.24
N TYR A 182 -5.38 12.08 4.17
CA TYR A 182 -4.59 12.99 3.34
C TYR A 182 -4.98 14.46 3.51
N ASN A 183 -5.69 14.80 4.58
CA ASN A 183 -6.00 16.18 4.93
C ASN A 183 -4.71 16.94 5.32
N PRO A 184 -4.68 18.29 5.16
CA PRO A 184 -3.48 19.10 5.47
C PRO A 184 -2.96 18.92 6.90
N ASP A 185 -3.82 18.64 7.88
CA ASP A 185 -3.43 18.42 9.27
C ASP A 185 -2.90 17.00 9.54
N MET A 186 -3.16 16.05 8.64
CA MET A 186 -2.73 14.65 8.70
C MET A 186 -3.12 13.94 10.02
N LYS A 187 -4.17 14.38 10.70
CA LYS A 187 -4.57 13.84 12.02
C LYS A 187 -4.84 12.35 11.99
N ALA A 188 -5.54 11.87 10.96
CA ALA A 188 -5.89 10.45 10.88
C ALA A 188 -4.65 9.56 10.69
N VAL A 189 -3.68 9.96 9.87
CA VAL A 189 -2.45 9.18 9.68
C VAL A 189 -1.57 9.21 10.93
N LYS A 190 -1.48 10.36 11.64
CA LYS A 190 -0.77 10.45 12.90
C LYS A 190 -1.39 9.52 13.96
N ALA A 191 -2.72 9.53 14.07
CA ALA A 191 -3.43 8.63 14.98
C ALA A 191 -3.19 7.14 14.64
N ASP A 192 -3.08 6.78 13.36
CA ASP A 192 -2.78 5.42 12.96
C ASP A 192 -1.31 5.01 13.24
N GLN A 193 -0.39 5.96 13.22
CA GLN A 193 0.99 5.73 13.66
C GLN A 193 1.07 5.50 15.18
N GLU A 194 0.38 6.31 15.96
CA GLU A 194 0.25 6.08 17.42
C GLU A 194 -0.48 4.77 17.73
N LEU A 195 -1.51 4.43 16.95
CA LEU A 195 -2.20 3.14 17.04
C LEU A 195 -1.27 1.96 16.80
N LEU A 196 -0.26 2.10 15.93
CA LEU A 196 0.77 1.06 15.78
C LEU A 196 1.50 0.84 17.11
N GLY A 197 1.88 1.88 17.81
CA GLY A 197 2.49 1.79 19.15
C GLY A 197 1.60 1.02 20.13
N GLU A 198 0.31 1.36 20.19
CA GLU A 198 -0.64 0.65 21.06
C GLU A 198 -0.87 -0.82 20.65
N ILE A 199 -0.79 -1.12 19.36
CA ILE A 199 -0.83 -2.51 18.88
C ILE A 199 0.43 -3.26 19.32
N ILE A 200 1.62 -2.65 19.23
CA ILE A 200 2.86 -3.26 19.72
C ILE A 200 2.81 -3.43 21.23
N ARG A 201 2.35 -2.42 21.97
CA ARG A 201 2.12 -2.53 23.42
C ARG A 201 1.25 -3.72 23.79
N TRP A 202 0.23 -3.99 22.97
CA TRP A 202 -0.66 -5.13 23.18
C TRP A 202 -0.05 -6.48 22.78
N LYS A 203 0.77 -6.52 21.71
CA LYS A 203 1.28 -7.77 21.12
C LYS A 203 2.66 -8.15 21.65
N ASP A 204 3.51 -7.18 21.90
CA ASP A 204 4.87 -7.32 22.42
C ASP A 204 5.20 -6.15 23.36
N PRO A 205 4.74 -6.22 24.62
CA PRO A 205 4.95 -5.14 25.59
C PRO A 205 6.44 -4.81 25.86
N GLU A 206 7.34 -5.78 25.67
CA GLU A 206 8.75 -5.60 25.89
C GLU A 206 9.39 -4.71 24.82
N VAL A 207 9.07 -4.96 23.54
CA VAL A 207 9.49 -4.09 22.42
C VAL A 207 8.92 -2.69 22.59
N TYR A 208 7.64 -2.57 22.96
CA TYR A 208 7.01 -1.28 23.21
C TYR A 208 7.77 -0.49 24.29
N ALA A 209 7.98 -1.11 25.46
CA ALA A 209 8.65 -0.46 26.60
C ALA A 209 10.09 -0.07 26.24
N HIS A 210 10.78 -0.87 25.42
CA HIS A 210 12.13 -0.57 24.97
C HIS A 210 12.17 0.65 24.04
N ILE A 211 11.26 0.76 23.08
CA ILE A 211 11.15 1.90 22.16
C ILE A 211 10.81 3.19 22.94
N GLU A 212 9.84 3.12 23.87
CA GLU A 212 9.48 4.25 24.73
C GLU A 212 10.66 4.71 25.63
N LYS A 213 11.40 3.77 26.20
CA LYS A 213 12.59 4.07 27.02
C LYS A 213 13.62 4.90 26.26
N HIS A 214 13.73 4.71 24.95
CA HIS A 214 14.66 5.45 24.10
C HIS A 214 14.02 6.68 23.44
N SER A 215 12.79 7.06 23.86
CA SER A 215 12.05 8.24 23.38
C SER A 215 11.87 8.26 21.86
N VAL A 216 11.68 7.11 21.24
CA VAL A 216 11.45 7.00 19.79
C VAL A 216 9.96 7.12 19.51
N SER A 217 9.56 8.19 18.83
CA SER A 217 8.15 8.43 18.46
C SER A 217 7.67 7.49 17.34
N TRP A 218 6.52 6.89 17.53
CA TRP A 218 5.86 6.05 16.52
C TRP A 218 5.52 6.83 15.25
N CYS A 219 5.25 8.15 15.37
CA CYS A 219 5.01 9.02 14.22
C CYS A 219 6.23 9.16 13.30
N LEU A 220 7.46 9.09 13.83
CA LEU A 220 8.67 9.15 13.01
C LEU A 220 8.93 7.84 12.25
N ILE A 221 8.59 6.71 12.87
CA ILE A 221 8.93 5.38 12.38
C ILE A 221 8.15 5.02 11.11
N GLY A 222 6.85 5.24 11.13
CA GLY A 222 5.92 4.64 10.17
C GLY A 222 5.36 5.59 9.11
N ILE A 223 5.85 6.83 8.98
CA ILE A 223 5.19 7.84 8.14
C ILE A 223 4.99 7.36 6.70
N LYS A 224 6.02 6.84 6.05
CA LYS A 224 5.94 6.32 4.68
C LYS A 224 5.12 5.03 4.56
N TRP A 225 5.08 4.20 5.62
CA TRP A 225 4.30 2.96 5.61
C TRP A 225 2.81 3.23 5.47
N PHE A 226 2.35 4.29 6.13
CA PHE A 226 0.95 4.69 6.14
C PHE A 226 0.62 5.64 4.98
N ILE A 227 1.35 6.72 4.77
CA ILE A 227 1.05 7.71 3.72
C ILE A 227 1.15 7.10 2.33
N CYS A 228 2.22 6.34 2.05
CA CYS A 228 2.45 5.69 0.75
C CYS A 228 1.82 4.29 0.66
N LEU A 229 1.13 3.79 1.71
CA LEU A 229 0.57 2.44 1.76
C LEU A 229 1.62 1.38 1.36
N PHE A 230 2.83 1.55 1.87
CA PHE A 230 4.04 0.76 1.59
C PHE A 230 4.59 0.85 0.15
N ALA A 231 3.98 1.59 -0.76
CA ALA A 231 4.37 1.64 -2.18
C ALA A 231 5.82 2.09 -2.43
N ASP A 232 6.37 2.93 -1.55
CA ASP A 232 7.73 3.49 -1.62
C ASP A 232 8.76 2.69 -0.78
N VAL A 233 8.33 1.61 -0.12
CA VAL A 233 9.19 0.96 0.88
C VAL A 233 9.26 -0.56 0.77
N LEU A 234 8.29 -1.22 0.17
CA LEU A 234 8.25 -2.68 0.05
C LEU A 234 8.31 -3.13 -1.41
N PRO A 235 8.79 -4.36 -1.68
CA PRO A 235 8.75 -4.93 -3.03
C PRO A 235 7.35 -4.90 -3.62
N VAL A 236 7.23 -4.56 -4.89
CA VAL A 236 5.95 -4.29 -5.59
C VAL A 236 4.93 -5.42 -5.43
N GLU A 237 5.36 -6.69 -5.60
CA GLU A 237 4.43 -7.82 -5.42
C GLU A 237 3.92 -7.89 -3.97
N THR A 238 4.76 -7.60 -2.97
CA THR A 238 4.34 -7.53 -1.57
C THR A 238 3.32 -6.42 -1.35
N VAL A 239 3.53 -5.24 -1.95
CA VAL A 239 2.58 -4.13 -1.90
C VAL A 239 1.24 -4.53 -2.50
N TYR A 240 1.22 -5.11 -3.70
CA TYR A 240 -0.02 -5.55 -4.32
C TYR A 240 -0.74 -6.62 -3.50
N ARG A 241 -0.01 -7.51 -2.83
CA ARG A 241 -0.57 -8.49 -1.90
C ARG A 241 -1.21 -7.83 -0.67
N ILE A 242 -0.63 -6.75 -0.17
CA ILE A 242 -1.22 -5.92 0.89
C ILE A 242 -2.50 -5.24 0.37
N TRP A 243 -2.45 -4.66 -0.84
CA TRP A 243 -3.59 -3.97 -1.44
C TRP A 243 -4.73 -4.92 -1.83
N ASP A 244 -4.45 -6.18 -2.15
CA ASP A 244 -5.49 -7.22 -2.29
C ASP A 244 -6.37 -7.32 -1.04
N CYS A 245 -5.80 -7.08 0.14
CA CYS A 245 -6.53 -7.04 1.40
C CYS A 245 -7.10 -5.65 1.71
N LEU A 246 -6.36 -4.57 1.41
CA LEU A 246 -6.75 -3.19 1.68
C LEU A 246 -8.07 -2.84 0.98
N PHE A 247 -8.18 -3.09 -0.32
CA PHE A 247 -9.40 -2.81 -1.10
C PHE A 247 -10.60 -3.66 -0.66
N TYR A 248 -10.36 -4.80 -0.04
CA TYR A 248 -11.43 -5.64 0.49
C TYR A 248 -11.81 -5.34 1.94
N GLU A 249 -10.81 -5.22 2.84
CA GLU A 249 -10.99 -5.19 4.30
C GLU A 249 -10.78 -3.79 4.92
N GLY A 250 -10.24 -2.82 4.17
CA GLY A 250 -9.87 -1.48 4.67
C GLY A 250 -8.54 -1.46 5.43
N ALA A 251 -8.29 -0.39 6.18
CA ALA A 251 -7.02 -0.05 6.84
C ALA A 251 -6.43 -1.13 7.75
N LYS A 252 -7.23 -2.05 8.25
CA LYS A 252 -6.80 -3.11 9.19
C LYS A 252 -5.58 -3.90 8.73
N ILE A 253 -5.39 -4.08 7.42
CA ILE A 253 -4.21 -4.77 6.89
C ILE A 253 -2.93 -3.96 7.11
N LEU A 254 -3.01 -2.63 7.05
CA LEU A 254 -1.87 -1.76 7.27
C LEU A 254 -1.31 -1.98 8.68
N TYR A 255 -2.18 -2.02 9.69
CA TYR A 255 -1.77 -2.28 11.07
C TYR A 255 -1.16 -3.67 11.26
N ARG A 256 -1.70 -4.70 10.57
CA ARG A 256 -1.13 -6.05 10.63
C ARG A 256 0.26 -6.11 10.03
N VAL A 257 0.44 -5.50 8.87
CA VAL A 257 1.73 -5.48 8.18
C VAL A 257 2.75 -4.71 9.00
N SER A 258 2.41 -3.51 9.45
CA SER A 258 3.29 -2.69 10.29
C SER A 258 3.69 -3.41 11.57
N ALA A 259 2.74 -4.03 12.28
CA ALA A 259 3.05 -4.79 13.49
C ALA A 259 3.93 -6.01 13.20
N MET A 260 3.73 -6.72 12.07
CA MET A 260 4.59 -7.85 11.70
C MET A 260 6.00 -7.40 11.38
N LEU A 261 6.17 -6.28 10.67
CA LEU A 261 7.49 -5.70 10.40
C LEU A 261 8.26 -5.42 11.69
N VAL A 262 7.60 -4.89 12.70
CA VAL A 262 8.20 -4.63 14.01
C VAL A 262 8.53 -5.95 14.74
N ILE A 263 7.55 -6.83 14.90
CA ILE A 263 7.67 -8.04 15.73
C ILE A 263 8.68 -9.04 15.18
N GLN A 264 8.77 -9.21 13.86
CA GLN A 264 9.78 -10.11 13.29
C GLN A 264 11.21 -9.58 13.39
N ASN A 265 11.40 -8.31 13.78
CA ASN A 265 12.70 -7.71 14.05
C ASN A 265 12.93 -7.45 15.55
N ARG A 266 12.13 -8.09 16.41
CA ARG A 266 12.15 -7.97 17.87
C ARG A 266 13.55 -8.01 18.45
N ASP A 267 14.30 -9.05 18.15
CA ASP A 267 15.62 -9.26 18.75
C ASP A 267 16.64 -8.17 18.35
N LYS A 268 16.56 -7.70 17.09
CA LYS A 268 17.37 -6.56 16.63
C LYS A 268 17.00 -5.27 17.37
N LEU A 269 15.71 -5.01 17.53
CA LEU A 269 15.22 -3.81 18.22
C LEU A 269 15.63 -3.82 19.70
N LEU A 270 15.48 -4.95 20.41
CA LEU A 270 15.84 -5.08 21.81
C LEU A 270 17.37 -5.03 22.05
N ALA A 271 18.19 -5.36 21.07
CA ALA A 271 19.64 -5.23 21.14
C ALA A 271 20.13 -3.78 21.04
N CYS A 272 19.33 -2.85 20.51
CA CYS A 272 19.68 -1.43 20.35
C CYS A 272 19.83 -0.74 21.71
N LYS A 273 20.79 0.16 21.79
CA LYS A 273 21.11 0.89 23.04
C LYS A 273 20.85 2.39 22.93
N SER A 274 20.43 2.88 21.77
CA SER A 274 20.23 4.31 21.51
C SER A 274 19.06 4.57 20.57
N PHE A 275 18.57 5.80 20.57
CA PHE A 275 17.59 6.32 19.62
C PHE A 275 18.04 6.08 18.16
N THR A 276 19.31 6.40 17.86
CA THR A 276 19.86 6.27 16.49
C THR A 276 19.85 4.82 16.03
N GLU A 277 20.33 3.89 16.84
CA GLU A 277 20.33 2.45 16.49
C GLU A 277 18.91 1.92 16.23
N ILE A 278 17.92 2.30 17.04
CA ILE A 278 16.53 1.90 16.83
C ILE A 278 16.00 2.46 15.51
N THR A 279 16.23 3.74 15.23
CA THR A 279 15.78 4.37 13.97
C THR A 279 16.45 3.76 12.75
N ASP A 280 17.71 3.36 12.84
CA ASP A 280 18.42 2.69 11.76
C ASP A 280 17.85 1.27 11.52
N VAL A 281 17.56 0.51 12.57
CA VAL A 281 16.83 -0.77 12.43
C VAL A 281 15.50 -0.56 11.71
N PHE A 282 14.75 0.49 12.02
CA PHE A 282 13.48 0.75 11.32
C PHE A 282 13.64 1.12 9.84
N LYS A 283 14.73 1.75 9.45
CA LYS A 283 15.07 1.97 8.02
C LYS A 283 15.41 0.66 7.29
N GLU A 284 16.08 -0.26 8.00
CA GLU A 284 16.51 -1.55 7.44
C GLU A 284 15.42 -2.63 7.44
N ILE A 285 14.42 -2.51 8.33
CA ILE A 285 13.32 -3.50 8.48
C ILE A 285 12.69 -3.87 7.14
N VAL A 286 12.51 -2.89 6.27
CA VAL A 286 11.86 -3.02 4.96
C VAL A 286 12.72 -3.74 3.92
N ASN A 287 14.02 -3.85 4.15
CA ASN A 287 14.99 -4.52 3.27
C ASN A 287 15.20 -6.01 3.64
N ASN A 288 14.42 -6.54 4.60
CA ASN A 288 14.57 -7.93 5.04
C ASN A 288 14.20 -8.91 3.92
N PRO A 289 15.07 -9.89 3.57
CA PRO A 289 14.80 -10.87 2.51
C PRO A 289 13.49 -11.66 2.67
N THR A 290 13.00 -11.83 3.91
CA THR A 290 11.72 -12.51 4.16
C THR A 290 10.52 -11.74 3.61
N ILE A 291 10.66 -10.44 3.34
CA ILE A 291 9.60 -9.60 2.77
C ILE A 291 9.46 -9.83 1.26
N VAL A 292 10.54 -10.26 0.60
CA VAL A 292 10.51 -10.64 -0.82
C VAL A 292 9.61 -11.87 -1.02
N ASP A 293 9.62 -12.84 -0.09
CA ASP A 293 8.62 -13.90 -0.07
C ASP A 293 7.28 -13.37 0.48
N CYS A 294 6.60 -12.61 -0.37
CA CYS A 294 5.31 -12.01 -0.06
C CYS A 294 4.26 -13.02 0.41
N HIS A 295 4.38 -14.29 -0.01
CA HIS A 295 3.44 -15.32 0.40
C HIS A 295 3.63 -15.70 1.86
N THR A 296 4.84 -16.05 2.25
CA THR A 296 5.19 -16.39 3.63
C THR A 296 4.97 -15.19 4.55
N PHE A 297 5.39 -13.99 4.12
CA PHE A 297 5.20 -12.76 4.89
C PHE A 297 3.73 -12.49 5.21
N LEU A 298 2.84 -12.52 4.20
CA LEU A 298 1.41 -12.31 4.44
C LEU A 298 0.78 -13.44 5.28
N GLN A 299 1.25 -14.67 5.14
CA GLN A 299 0.79 -15.77 6.02
C GLN A 299 1.14 -15.49 7.49
N LYS A 300 2.37 -15.04 7.77
CA LYS A 300 2.78 -14.63 9.12
C LYS A 300 1.90 -13.51 9.68
N CYS A 301 1.63 -12.46 8.88
CA CYS A 301 0.72 -11.38 9.27
C CYS A 301 -0.66 -11.86 9.76
N PHE A 302 -1.18 -12.93 9.19
CA PHE A 302 -2.50 -13.47 9.57
C PHE A 302 -2.44 -14.53 10.65
N ASN A 303 -1.40 -15.36 10.71
CA ASN A 303 -1.32 -16.54 11.59
C ASN A 303 -0.61 -16.26 12.91
N GLU A 304 0.50 -15.50 12.89
CA GLU A 304 1.34 -15.30 14.08
C GLU A 304 0.84 -14.13 14.96
N LEU A 305 0.32 -13.06 14.37
CA LEU A 305 -0.18 -11.91 15.13
C LEU A 305 -1.54 -12.15 15.83
N GLY A 306 -2.19 -13.26 15.54
CA GLY A 306 -3.51 -13.59 16.11
C GLY A 306 -4.63 -12.64 15.68
N SER A 307 -5.64 -12.48 16.54
CA SER A 307 -6.80 -11.69 16.21
C SER A 307 -6.57 -10.18 16.35
N PHE A 308 -7.24 -9.41 15.50
CA PHE A 308 -7.34 -7.95 15.53
C PHE A 308 -8.84 -7.58 15.54
N PRO A 309 -9.52 -7.60 16.69
CA PRO A 309 -10.94 -7.27 16.78
C PRO A 309 -11.19 -5.82 16.37
N ILE A 310 -12.13 -5.60 15.45
CA ILE A 310 -12.42 -4.26 14.91
C ILE A 310 -12.84 -3.30 16.03
N ALA A 311 -13.66 -3.76 16.97
CA ALA A 311 -14.12 -2.92 18.10
C ALA A 311 -12.94 -2.41 18.94
N ARG A 312 -11.93 -3.27 19.21
CA ARG A 312 -10.73 -2.87 19.95
C ARG A 312 -9.89 -1.87 19.17
N LEU A 313 -9.68 -2.13 17.85
CA LEU A 313 -8.92 -1.21 17.02
C LEU A 313 -9.58 0.17 16.92
N LYS A 314 -10.90 0.23 16.75
CA LYS A 314 -11.63 1.50 16.71
C LYS A 314 -11.49 2.27 18.03
N LYS A 315 -11.66 1.59 19.17
CA LYS A 315 -11.47 2.22 20.48
C LYS A 315 -10.07 2.81 20.64
N LEU A 316 -9.03 2.03 20.33
CA LEU A 316 -7.65 2.52 20.41
C LEU A 316 -7.39 3.67 19.43
N GLN A 317 -7.98 3.62 18.23
CA GLN A 317 -7.84 4.67 17.23
C GLN A 317 -8.49 5.99 17.68
N GLU A 318 -9.68 5.90 18.30
CA GLU A 318 -10.36 7.05 18.89
C GLU A 318 -9.51 7.65 20.02
N GLU A 319 -9.00 6.83 20.94
CA GLU A 319 -8.09 7.26 22.01
C GLU A 319 -6.82 7.95 21.45
N CYS A 320 -6.23 7.45 20.35
CA CYS A 320 -5.09 8.07 19.70
C CYS A 320 -5.43 9.40 19.00
N ARG A 321 -6.63 9.54 18.43
CA ARG A 321 -7.09 10.79 17.80
C ARG A 321 -7.31 11.93 18.79
N GLU A 322 -7.64 11.61 20.03
CA GLU A 322 -7.87 12.57 21.09
C GLU A 322 -6.57 13.03 21.79
N ARG A 323 -5.46 12.38 21.51
CA ARG A 323 -4.14 12.81 22.01
C ARG A 323 -3.72 14.14 21.37
N PRO A 324 -3.16 15.07 22.17
CA PRO A 324 -2.75 16.41 21.69
C PRO A 324 -1.62 16.36 20.64
#